data_15537c4dd28a310207629f8af1d921cf
#
_entry.id   15537c4dd28a310207629f8af1d921cf
#
_cell.length_a   1.000
_cell.length_b   1.000
_cell.length_c   1.000
_cell.angle_alpha   90.00
_cell.angle_beta   90.00
_cell.angle_gamma   90.00
#
_symmetry.space_group_name_H-M   'P 1'
#
loop_
_entity.id
_entity.type
_entity.pdbx_description
1 polymer ?
#
loop_
_entity_poly.entity_id
_entity_poly.type
_entity_poly.pdbx_seq_one_letter_code
_entity_poly.pdbx_strand_id
1 'polypeptide(L)'
;DVARQVALAARVVGLEIAGVDLVAQDISKPFEEQGAAIVEVNAGPGLLMHLKPASGTPQPVGKAIADHLFPANVDFRIPLVGITGSQGKTLVAEMVGHFLRLTNQYVGVSCGNQLYFGNRIIKKEHPSDWENARRTLLNRAVEAAVIENNHLSMLIEGLAYDRCQVGVVLNIDPSATFPEYAIYDEDQLFSIVRTQVDVVLPNGAAVLNADDPLVAKMAELCDGEVIFFSSTETTPLIEEHLKQGGRAVLVRGQEIVLKTARRDEQVLHLPKNPKSTPDSMQWKSINLAAAIATAWALGIPFNIILAGTETFYSATATQTEA
;
A
#
# COMPACT_ATOMS: atom_id res chain seq x y z
N ASP A 1 42.57 12.13 -1.83
CA ASP A 1 42.38 12.95 -3.03
C ASP A 1 41.77 12.15 -4.16
N VAL A 2 42.28 10.96 -4.53
CA VAL A 2 41.73 10.06 -5.57
C VAL A 2 40.25 9.77 -5.33
N ALA A 3 39.87 9.38 -4.11
CA ALA A 3 38.47 9.09 -3.76
C ALA A 3 37.52 10.27 -3.99
N ARG A 4 38.02 11.52 -3.79
CA ARG A 4 37.23 12.73 -4.03
C ARG A 4 37.03 12.97 -5.54
N GLN A 5 38.07 12.74 -6.37
CA GLN A 5 37.97 12.87 -7.82
C GLN A 5 37.01 11.80 -8.41
N VAL A 6 37.15 10.57 -7.95
CA VAL A 6 36.25 9.45 -8.35
C VAL A 6 34.81 9.76 -7.98
N ALA A 7 34.55 10.21 -6.76
CA ALA A 7 33.19 10.58 -6.32
C ALA A 7 32.64 11.80 -7.09
N LEU A 8 33.51 12.74 -7.49
CA LEU A 8 33.11 13.86 -8.34
C LEU A 8 32.72 13.40 -9.74
N ALA A 9 33.50 12.49 -10.34
CA ALA A 9 33.19 11.94 -11.66
C ALA A 9 31.82 11.23 -11.69
N ALA A 10 31.52 10.39 -10.70
CA ALA A 10 30.21 9.73 -10.57
C ALA A 10 29.06 10.76 -10.46
N ARG A 11 29.25 11.82 -9.67
CA ARG A 11 28.25 12.89 -9.51
C ARG A 11 28.04 13.71 -10.78
N VAL A 12 29.12 14.02 -11.53
CA VAL A 12 29.01 14.74 -12.80
C VAL A 12 28.22 13.95 -13.84
N VAL A 13 28.43 12.63 -13.87
CA VAL A 13 27.65 11.72 -14.75
C VAL A 13 26.22 11.50 -14.23
N GLY A 14 25.94 11.83 -12.98
CA GLY A 14 24.61 11.66 -12.36
C GLY A 14 24.34 10.25 -11.86
N LEU A 15 25.39 9.48 -11.52
CA LEU A 15 25.29 8.13 -11.00
C LEU A 15 25.47 8.13 -9.47
N GLU A 16 24.54 7.50 -8.78
CA GLU A 16 24.60 7.29 -7.33
C GLU A 16 25.55 6.15 -6.95
N ILE A 17 25.57 5.10 -7.77
CA ILE A 17 26.48 3.96 -7.68
C ILE A 17 27.15 3.80 -9.03
N ALA A 18 28.46 3.80 -9.04
CA ALA A 18 29.26 3.69 -10.26
C ALA A 18 30.53 2.87 -10.03
N GLY A 19 30.97 2.17 -11.07
CA GLY A 19 32.34 1.71 -11.21
C GLY A 19 33.15 2.78 -11.93
N VAL A 20 34.32 3.08 -11.43
CA VAL A 20 35.22 4.07 -12.07
C VAL A 20 36.57 3.43 -12.36
N ASP A 21 36.89 3.34 -13.63
CA ASP A 21 38.18 2.84 -14.09
C ASP A 21 39.16 4.00 -14.20
N LEU A 22 40.32 3.85 -13.58
CA LEU A 22 41.36 4.88 -13.59
C LEU A 22 42.73 4.27 -13.89
N VAL A 23 43.57 5.08 -14.46
CA VAL A 23 45.00 4.79 -14.67
C VAL A 23 45.83 5.70 -13.78
N ALA A 24 46.65 5.09 -12.93
CA ALA A 24 47.54 5.80 -12.00
C ALA A 24 48.79 4.95 -11.75
N GLN A 25 49.93 5.60 -11.49
CA GLN A 25 51.13 4.90 -11.06
C GLN A 25 51.03 4.43 -9.62
N ASP A 26 50.40 5.23 -8.77
CA ASP A 26 50.22 4.97 -7.33
C ASP A 26 48.88 5.59 -6.86
N ILE A 27 47.93 4.74 -6.48
CA ILE A 27 46.60 5.20 -6.06
C ILE A 27 46.62 6.03 -4.77
N SER A 28 47.68 5.98 -4.01
CA SER A 28 47.86 6.78 -2.78
C SER A 28 48.25 8.23 -3.03
N LYS A 29 48.68 8.56 -4.25
CA LYS A 29 49.11 9.91 -4.64
C LYS A 29 48.02 10.69 -5.36
N PRO A 30 48.02 12.05 -5.27
CA PRO A 30 47.14 12.91 -6.04
C PRO A 30 47.28 12.70 -7.56
N PHE A 31 46.18 12.91 -8.32
CA PHE A 31 46.16 12.76 -9.78
C PHE A 31 47.16 13.69 -10.47
N GLU A 32 47.25 14.93 -10.00
CA GLU A 32 48.08 15.98 -10.57
C GLU A 32 49.58 15.67 -10.47
N GLU A 33 50.00 14.97 -9.42
CA GLU A 33 51.40 14.64 -9.16
C GLU A 33 51.94 13.53 -10.06
N GLN A 34 51.07 12.72 -10.64
CA GLN A 34 51.47 11.52 -11.39
C GLN A 34 50.84 11.43 -12.78
N GLY A 35 50.03 12.41 -13.19
CA GLY A 35 49.34 12.38 -14.47
C GLY A 35 48.30 11.25 -14.55
N ALA A 36 47.65 10.93 -13.43
CA ALA A 36 46.56 9.94 -13.40
C ALA A 36 45.32 10.44 -14.14
N ALA A 37 44.52 9.51 -14.67
CA ALA A 37 43.29 9.83 -15.39
C ALA A 37 42.18 8.84 -15.11
N ILE A 38 40.96 9.34 -15.12
CA ILE A 38 39.74 8.51 -15.18
C ILE A 38 39.49 8.13 -16.63
N VAL A 39 39.36 6.85 -16.90
CA VAL A 39 39.17 6.30 -18.24
C VAL A 39 37.70 6.09 -18.52
N GLU A 40 36.95 5.56 -17.53
CA GLU A 40 35.55 5.17 -17.70
C GLU A 40 34.76 5.31 -16.39
N VAL A 41 33.45 5.63 -16.53
CA VAL A 41 32.48 5.64 -15.43
C VAL A 41 31.32 4.75 -15.82
N ASN A 42 31.15 3.61 -15.12
CA ASN A 42 30.23 2.56 -15.44
C ASN A 42 28.99 2.61 -14.53
N ALA A 43 27.78 2.62 -15.11
CA ALA A 43 26.50 2.60 -14.38
C ALA A 43 26.18 1.24 -13.73
N GLY A 44 26.78 0.16 -14.22
CA GLY A 44 26.58 -1.21 -13.74
C GLY A 44 27.89 -1.89 -13.38
N PRO A 45 28.54 -1.51 -12.26
CA PRO A 45 29.86 -2.04 -11.93
C PRO A 45 29.83 -3.53 -11.61
N GLY A 46 30.83 -4.26 -12.12
CA GLY A 46 31.09 -5.65 -11.71
C GLY A 46 31.62 -5.69 -10.28
N LEU A 47 30.97 -6.46 -9.40
CA LEU A 47 31.38 -6.53 -7.99
C LEU A 47 32.32 -7.70 -7.69
N LEU A 48 32.34 -8.71 -8.56
CA LEU A 48 33.04 -9.98 -8.29
C LEU A 48 34.54 -9.78 -8.03
N MET A 49 35.21 -8.91 -8.78
CA MET A 49 36.63 -8.65 -8.62
C MET A 49 36.98 -8.05 -7.25
N HIS A 50 36.07 -7.33 -6.63
CA HIS A 50 36.26 -6.79 -5.29
C HIS A 50 35.94 -7.81 -4.20
N LEU A 51 34.93 -8.67 -4.43
CA LEU A 51 34.49 -9.69 -3.47
C LEU A 51 35.41 -10.92 -3.46
N LYS A 52 35.99 -11.25 -4.64
CA LYS A 52 36.90 -12.41 -4.83
C LYS A 52 38.10 -11.99 -5.68
N PRO A 53 39.00 -11.13 -5.16
CA PRO A 53 40.19 -10.73 -5.89
C PRO A 53 41.14 -11.93 -6.11
N ALA A 54 41.88 -11.91 -7.21
CA ALA A 54 42.92 -12.92 -7.48
C ALA A 54 44.06 -12.87 -6.46
N SER A 55 44.33 -11.67 -5.92
CA SER A 55 45.28 -11.42 -4.83
C SER A 55 44.79 -10.23 -3.99
N GLY A 56 45.17 -10.19 -2.71
CA GLY A 56 44.75 -9.15 -1.77
C GLY A 56 43.52 -9.54 -0.95
N THR A 57 43.02 -8.61 -0.17
CA THR A 57 41.89 -8.84 0.76
C THR A 57 40.56 -8.52 0.07
N PRO A 58 39.54 -9.42 0.16
CA PRO A 58 38.20 -9.14 -0.32
C PRO A 58 37.61 -7.86 0.31
N GLN A 59 36.95 -7.05 -0.51
CA GLN A 59 36.28 -5.81 -0.07
C GLN A 59 34.77 -6.01 -0.10
N PRO A 60 34.04 -5.70 0.97
CA PRO A 60 32.60 -5.90 1.06
C PRO A 60 31.80 -4.80 0.36
N VAL A 61 32.11 -4.54 -0.92
CA VAL A 61 31.49 -3.45 -1.70
C VAL A 61 29.96 -3.59 -1.81
N GLY A 62 29.46 -4.83 -1.92
CA GLY A 62 28.01 -5.06 -1.94
C GLY A 62 27.33 -4.63 -0.64
N LYS A 63 27.98 -4.86 0.52
CA LYS A 63 27.47 -4.37 1.80
C LYS A 63 27.46 -2.85 1.86
N ALA A 64 28.56 -2.21 1.41
CA ALA A 64 28.63 -0.75 1.39
C ALA A 64 27.56 -0.11 0.50
N ILE A 65 27.26 -0.73 -0.66
CA ILE A 65 26.17 -0.31 -1.54
C ILE A 65 24.80 -0.49 -0.84
N ALA A 66 24.56 -1.65 -0.22
CA ALA A 66 23.33 -1.91 0.49
C ALA A 66 23.12 -0.95 1.68
N ASP A 67 24.15 -0.71 2.49
CA ASP A 67 24.10 0.22 3.61
C ASP A 67 23.89 1.69 3.16
N HIS A 68 24.39 2.06 1.98
CA HIS A 68 24.16 3.37 1.39
C HIS A 68 22.72 3.54 0.89
N LEU A 69 22.19 2.53 0.18
CA LEU A 69 20.84 2.56 -0.35
C LEU A 69 19.78 2.40 0.72
N PHE A 70 20.09 1.65 1.79
CA PHE A 70 19.18 1.29 2.87
C PHE A 70 19.81 1.56 4.24
N PRO A 71 19.98 2.83 4.64
CA PRO A 71 20.49 3.17 5.98
C PRO A 71 19.58 2.58 7.07
N ALA A 72 20.17 2.00 8.10
CA ALA A 72 19.47 1.23 9.13
C ALA A 72 18.36 1.98 9.90
N ASN A 73 18.32 3.32 9.82
CA ASN A 73 17.38 4.16 10.58
C ASN A 73 16.31 4.84 9.69
N VAL A 74 16.20 4.44 8.42
CA VAL A 74 15.23 5.02 7.47
C VAL A 74 14.25 3.93 7.06
N ASP A 75 12.96 4.20 7.24
CA ASP A 75 11.92 3.37 6.66
C ASP A 75 11.76 3.74 5.18
N PHE A 76 12.07 2.79 4.30
CA PHE A 76 11.96 2.96 2.85
C PHE A 76 10.62 2.48 2.31
N ARG A 77 9.75 1.95 3.17
CA ARG A 77 8.43 1.52 2.74
C ARG A 77 7.48 2.71 2.67
N ILE A 78 6.85 2.87 1.52
CA ILE A 78 5.72 3.78 1.42
C ILE A 78 4.49 3.14 2.08
N PRO A 79 3.55 3.93 2.64
CA PRO A 79 2.27 3.41 3.06
C PRO A 79 1.59 2.69 1.90
N LEU A 80 1.29 1.40 2.10
CA LEU A 80 0.63 0.56 1.12
C LEU A 80 -0.65 -0.01 1.71
N VAL A 81 -1.75 0.19 0.98
CA VAL A 81 -3.07 -0.37 1.30
C VAL A 81 -3.42 -1.41 0.25
N GLY A 82 -3.65 -2.65 0.69
CA GLY A 82 -4.21 -3.71 -0.14
C GLY A 82 -5.69 -3.91 0.19
N ILE A 83 -6.55 -3.96 -0.82
CA ILE A 83 -7.99 -4.08 -0.65
C ILE A 83 -8.51 -5.27 -1.44
N THR A 84 -9.19 -6.20 -0.77
CA THR A 84 -9.84 -7.33 -1.41
C THR A 84 -11.28 -7.51 -0.93
N GLY A 85 -12.02 -8.36 -1.62
CA GLY A 85 -13.42 -8.68 -1.34
C GLY A 85 -14.17 -9.03 -2.62
N SER A 86 -15.33 -9.63 -2.50
CA SER A 86 -16.17 -9.94 -3.65
C SER A 86 -16.74 -8.67 -4.29
N GLN A 87 -17.13 -7.68 -3.46
CA GLN A 87 -17.74 -6.43 -3.92
C GLN A 87 -17.19 -5.22 -3.14
N GLY A 88 -17.27 -4.02 -3.74
CA GLY A 88 -16.96 -2.74 -3.06
C GLY A 88 -15.53 -2.25 -3.20
N LYS A 89 -14.60 -3.09 -3.61
CA LYS A 89 -13.16 -2.81 -3.67
C LYS A 89 -12.81 -1.49 -4.35
N THR A 90 -13.30 -1.30 -5.57
CA THR A 90 -13.01 -0.11 -6.39
C THR A 90 -13.42 1.17 -5.69
N LEU A 91 -14.65 1.21 -5.13
CA LEU A 91 -15.16 2.37 -4.41
C LEU A 91 -14.30 2.69 -3.18
N VAL A 92 -13.95 1.66 -2.39
CA VAL A 92 -13.09 1.84 -1.20
C VAL A 92 -11.68 2.29 -1.61
N ALA A 93 -11.12 1.73 -2.68
CA ALA A 93 -9.80 2.12 -3.18
C ALA A 93 -9.77 3.59 -3.66
N GLU A 94 -10.80 4.04 -4.37
CA GLU A 94 -10.95 5.43 -4.82
C GLU A 94 -11.10 6.39 -3.64
N MET A 95 -11.92 6.05 -2.62
CA MET A 95 -12.10 6.84 -1.41
C MET A 95 -10.80 6.96 -0.61
N VAL A 96 -10.11 5.84 -0.35
CA VAL A 96 -8.84 5.84 0.38
C VAL A 96 -7.79 6.63 -0.39
N GLY A 97 -7.70 6.45 -1.70
CA GLY A 97 -6.83 7.24 -2.56
C GLY A 97 -7.15 8.74 -2.50
N HIS A 98 -8.43 9.11 -2.40
CA HIS A 98 -8.86 10.50 -2.22
C HIS A 98 -8.42 11.05 -0.87
N PHE A 99 -8.62 10.33 0.24
CA PHE A 99 -8.16 10.75 1.58
C PHE A 99 -6.65 10.97 1.62
N LEU A 100 -5.87 10.05 1.04
CA LEU A 100 -4.41 10.18 0.97
C LEU A 100 -3.98 11.38 0.15
N ARG A 101 -4.63 11.70 -0.99
CA ARG A 101 -4.32 12.90 -1.77
C ARG A 101 -4.55 14.19 -0.98
N LEU A 102 -5.54 14.22 -0.10
CA LEU A 102 -5.79 15.39 0.77
C LEU A 102 -4.68 15.60 1.84
N THR A 103 -3.84 14.61 2.09
CA THR A 103 -2.64 14.76 2.92
C THR A 103 -1.41 15.27 2.14
N ASN A 104 -1.62 15.74 0.90
CA ASN A 104 -0.57 16.24 -0.01
C ASN A 104 0.46 15.20 -0.45
N GLN A 105 0.11 13.91 -0.43
CA GLN A 105 0.96 12.83 -0.95
C GLN A 105 0.70 12.58 -2.45
N TYR A 106 1.74 12.20 -3.18
CA TYR A 106 1.60 11.73 -4.56
C TYR A 106 1.20 10.25 -4.55
N VAL A 107 -0.10 10.00 -4.66
CA VAL A 107 -0.72 8.69 -4.46
C VAL A 107 -0.84 7.93 -5.77
N GLY A 108 -0.39 6.66 -5.75
CA GLY A 108 -0.69 5.69 -6.79
C GLY A 108 -1.90 4.83 -6.40
N VAL A 109 -2.91 4.73 -7.28
CA VAL A 109 -4.08 3.87 -7.04
C VAL A 109 -4.29 2.96 -8.24
N SER A 110 -4.30 1.65 -7.98
CA SER A 110 -4.67 0.61 -8.96
C SER A 110 -6.00 0.00 -8.56
N CYS A 111 -7.08 0.35 -9.24
CA CYS A 111 -8.42 -0.17 -8.95
C CYS A 111 -9.30 -0.28 -10.19
N GLY A 112 -10.25 -1.20 -10.21
CA GLY A 112 -11.16 -1.42 -11.33
C GLY A 112 -10.40 -1.45 -12.66
N ASN A 113 -10.78 -0.60 -13.62
CA ASN A 113 -10.14 -0.49 -14.93
C ASN A 113 -9.20 0.73 -15.07
N GLN A 114 -8.76 1.32 -13.96
CA GLN A 114 -8.01 2.56 -13.97
C GLN A 114 -6.76 2.51 -13.08
N LEU A 115 -5.74 3.26 -13.50
CA LEU A 115 -4.59 3.63 -12.70
C LEU A 115 -4.64 5.14 -12.45
N TYR A 116 -4.41 5.54 -11.21
CA TYR A 116 -4.28 6.93 -10.83
C TYR A 116 -2.85 7.20 -10.35
N PHE A 117 -2.25 8.29 -10.83
CA PHE A 117 -1.02 8.84 -10.28
C PHE A 117 -1.26 10.31 -9.93
N GLY A 118 -1.36 10.59 -8.64
CA GLY A 118 -1.90 11.86 -8.16
C GLY A 118 -3.32 12.10 -8.68
N ASN A 119 -3.53 13.18 -9.44
CA ASN A 119 -4.83 13.50 -10.07
C ASN A 119 -4.95 13.01 -11.53
N ARG A 120 -3.91 12.35 -12.06
CA ARG A 120 -3.90 11.89 -13.44
C ARG A 120 -4.44 10.47 -13.54
N ILE A 121 -5.46 10.28 -14.36
CA ILE A 121 -6.04 8.98 -14.69
C ILE A 121 -5.29 8.40 -15.90
N ILE A 122 -4.85 7.15 -15.76
CA ILE A 122 -4.24 6.39 -16.85
C ILE A 122 -5.07 5.12 -17.01
N LYS A 123 -5.56 4.88 -18.24
CA LYS A 123 -6.28 3.64 -18.55
C LYS A 123 -5.34 2.45 -18.34
N LYS A 124 -5.82 1.40 -17.70
CA LYS A 124 -5.09 0.13 -17.61
C LYS A 124 -4.87 -0.44 -19.01
N GLU A 125 -3.62 -0.74 -19.34
CA GLU A 125 -3.24 -1.39 -20.59
C GLU A 125 -3.19 -2.90 -20.44
N HIS A 126 -2.93 -3.37 -19.21
CA HIS A 126 -2.85 -4.79 -18.89
C HIS A 126 -4.11 -5.26 -18.18
N PRO A 127 -4.64 -6.45 -18.53
CA PRO A 127 -5.75 -7.06 -17.81
C PRO A 127 -5.39 -7.54 -16.41
N SER A 128 -4.10 -7.79 -16.12
CA SER A 128 -3.61 -8.29 -14.85
C SER A 128 -3.58 -7.19 -13.78
N ASP A 129 -4.22 -7.47 -12.64
CA ASP A 129 -4.17 -6.59 -11.46
C ASP A 129 -2.76 -6.55 -10.86
N TRP A 130 -2.06 -7.68 -10.88
CA TRP A 130 -0.68 -7.78 -10.40
C TRP A 130 0.28 -6.87 -11.17
N GLU A 131 0.22 -6.89 -12.51
CA GLU A 131 1.10 -6.04 -13.33
C GLU A 131 0.78 -4.54 -13.13
N ASN A 132 -0.50 -4.17 -13.00
CA ASN A 132 -0.87 -2.80 -12.72
C ASN A 132 -0.43 -2.34 -11.31
N ALA A 133 -0.53 -3.22 -10.31
CA ALA A 133 -0.01 -2.97 -8.98
C ALA A 133 1.53 -2.83 -9.01
N ARG A 134 2.23 -3.72 -9.71
CA ARG A 134 3.67 -3.64 -9.92
C ARG A 134 4.10 -2.32 -10.58
N ARG A 135 3.40 -1.89 -11.63
CA ARG A 135 3.65 -0.57 -12.29
C ARG A 135 3.48 0.60 -11.32
N THR A 136 2.48 0.52 -10.44
CA THR A 136 2.26 1.52 -9.39
C THR A 136 3.44 1.58 -8.43
N LEU A 137 3.92 0.42 -7.97
CA LEU A 137 5.02 0.33 -6.99
C LEU A 137 6.41 0.64 -7.59
N LEU A 138 6.60 0.44 -8.90
CA LEU A 138 7.84 0.83 -9.59
C LEU A 138 7.93 2.33 -9.88
N ASN A 139 6.85 3.08 -9.74
CA ASN A 139 6.88 4.53 -9.94
C ASN A 139 7.50 5.22 -8.73
N ARG A 140 8.74 5.66 -8.86
CA ARG A 140 9.54 6.28 -7.79
C ARG A 140 8.96 7.59 -7.24
N ALA A 141 8.02 8.21 -7.93
CA ALA A 141 7.33 9.41 -7.45
C ALA A 141 6.16 9.08 -6.49
N VAL A 142 5.71 7.83 -6.43
CA VAL A 142 4.59 7.42 -5.57
C VAL A 142 5.06 7.40 -4.11
N GLU A 143 4.36 8.14 -3.27
CA GLU A 143 4.63 8.29 -1.83
C GLU A 143 3.65 7.47 -0.97
N ALA A 144 2.50 7.05 -1.54
CA ALA A 144 1.56 6.10 -0.95
C ALA A 144 0.85 5.32 -2.05
N ALA A 145 0.54 4.05 -1.82
CA ALA A 145 -0.11 3.19 -2.81
C ALA A 145 -1.38 2.55 -2.27
N VAL A 146 -2.44 2.51 -3.11
CA VAL A 146 -3.68 1.77 -2.86
C VAL A 146 -3.90 0.78 -3.99
N ILE A 147 -4.02 -0.49 -3.65
CA ILE A 147 -4.08 -1.58 -4.62
C ILE A 147 -5.31 -2.44 -4.37
N GLU A 148 -6.20 -2.49 -5.35
CA GLU A 148 -7.31 -3.42 -5.41
C GLU A 148 -6.80 -4.78 -5.91
N ASN A 149 -7.13 -5.85 -5.16
CA ASN A 149 -6.80 -7.22 -5.49
C ASN A 149 -8.10 -8.03 -5.64
N ASN A 150 -8.33 -8.64 -6.79
CA ASN A 150 -9.43 -9.57 -6.93
C ASN A 150 -8.99 -11.01 -6.60
N HIS A 151 -9.93 -11.85 -6.19
CA HIS A 151 -9.64 -13.20 -5.71
C HIS A 151 -8.95 -14.07 -6.78
N LEU A 152 -9.35 -13.95 -8.04
CA LEU A 152 -8.77 -14.73 -9.14
C LEU A 152 -7.31 -14.30 -9.42
N SER A 153 -7.03 -13.00 -9.44
CA SER A 153 -5.64 -12.53 -9.59
C SER A 153 -4.78 -12.94 -8.40
N MET A 154 -5.32 -12.87 -7.17
CA MET A 154 -4.58 -13.36 -5.98
C MET A 154 -4.26 -14.83 -6.07
N LEU A 155 -5.17 -15.65 -6.62
CA LEU A 155 -4.96 -17.09 -6.81
C LEU A 155 -3.90 -17.38 -7.87
N ILE A 156 -3.93 -16.68 -9.01
CA ILE A 156 -3.09 -17.00 -10.18
C ILE A 156 -1.70 -16.34 -10.05
N GLU A 157 -1.66 -15.08 -9.65
CA GLU A 157 -0.46 -14.24 -9.70
C GLU A 157 0.08 -13.89 -8.29
N GLY A 158 -0.73 -14.05 -7.25
CA GLY A 158 -0.44 -13.58 -5.91
C GLY A 158 -0.61 -12.07 -5.76
N LEU A 159 -0.03 -11.53 -4.69
CA LEU A 159 0.06 -10.08 -4.45
C LEU A 159 1.35 -9.53 -5.07
N ALA A 160 1.31 -8.32 -5.64
CA ALA A 160 2.48 -7.66 -6.22
C ALA A 160 3.42 -7.04 -5.18
N TYR A 161 3.18 -7.29 -3.90
CA TYR A 161 3.95 -6.79 -2.76
C TYR A 161 4.09 -7.87 -1.69
N ASP A 162 5.15 -7.78 -0.91
CA ASP A 162 5.48 -8.70 0.17
C ASP A 162 4.73 -8.40 1.47
N ARG A 163 4.54 -7.12 1.79
CA ARG A 163 3.88 -6.61 3.00
C ARG A 163 3.11 -5.33 2.70
N CYS A 164 2.06 -5.06 3.50
CA CYS A 164 1.30 -3.82 3.43
C CYS A 164 1.12 -3.20 4.83
N GLN A 165 0.94 -1.89 4.86
CA GLN A 165 0.63 -1.15 6.08
C GLN A 165 -0.82 -1.42 6.51
N VAL A 166 -1.75 -1.47 5.55
CA VAL A 166 -3.15 -1.78 5.83
C VAL A 166 -3.67 -2.82 4.85
N GLY A 167 -4.19 -3.93 5.38
CA GLY A 167 -4.91 -4.96 4.64
C GLY A 167 -6.40 -4.85 4.86
N VAL A 168 -7.18 -4.67 3.79
CA VAL A 168 -8.64 -4.50 3.88
C VAL A 168 -9.34 -5.70 3.26
N VAL A 169 -10.25 -6.32 4.00
CA VAL A 169 -11.12 -7.39 3.50
C VAL A 169 -12.57 -6.97 3.70
N LEU A 170 -13.28 -6.77 2.57
CA LEU A 170 -14.62 -6.20 2.60
C LEU A 170 -15.72 -7.25 2.82
N ASN A 171 -15.67 -8.32 2.06
CA ASN A 171 -16.68 -9.39 2.10
C ASN A 171 -16.20 -10.58 1.26
N ILE A 172 -16.76 -11.75 1.53
CA ILE A 172 -16.55 -12.96 0.76
C ILE A 172 -17.93 -13.48 0.32
N ASP A 173 -18.15 -13.59 -1.00
CA ASP A 173 -19.31 -14.29 -1.53
C ASP A 173 -19.03 -15.80 -1.46
N PRO A 174 -19.67 -16.55 -0.56
CA PRO A 174 -19.38 -17.97 -0.38
C PRO A 174 -19.81 -18.83 -1.59
N SER A 175 -20.61 -18.27 -2.49
CA SER A 175 -21.00 -18.94 -3.75
C SER A 175 -19.99 -18.79 -4.88
N ALA A 176 -18.99 -17.91 -4.73
CA ALA A 176 -17.96 -17.71 -5.74
C ALA A 176 -17.06 -18.93 -5.85
N THR A 177 -16.93 -19.47 -7.07
CA THR A 177 -16.11 -20.64 -7.35
C THR A 177 -15.22 -20.40 -8.55
N PHE A 178 -14.07 -21.10 -8.60
CA PHE A 178 -13.16 -21.07 -9.73
C PHE A 178 -12.79 -22.52 -10.08
N PRO A 179 -13.71 -23.29 -10.72
CA PRO A 179 -13.53 -24.73 -10.96
C PRO A 179 -12.28 -25.07 -11.77
N GLU A 180 -11.88 -24.19 -12.70
CA GLU A 180 -10.65 -24.31 -13.49
C GLU A 180 -9.36 -24.31 -12.65
N TYR A 181 -9.45 -23.83 -11.39
CA TYR A 181 -8.37 -23.78 -10.40
C TYR A 181 -8.66 -24.65 -9.17
N ALA A 182 -9.65 -25.56 -9.27
CA ALA A 182 -10.07 -26.46 -8.20
C ALA A 182 -10.55 -25.73 -6.92
N ILE A 183 -11.17 -24.57 -7.06
CA ILE A 183 -11.81 -23.83 -5.97
C ILE A 183 -13.32 -24.02 -6.07
N TYR A 184 -13.90 -24.78 -5.11
CA TYR A 184 -15.29 -25.21 -5.14
C TYR A 184 -16.09 -24.81 -3.89
N ASP A 185 -15.43 -24.35 -2.82
CA ASP A 185 -16.05 -24.06 -1.54
C ASP A 185 -15.49 -22.82 -0.86
N GLU A 186 -16.15 -22.41 0.22
CA GLU A 186 -15.81 -21.21 0.98
C GLU A 186 -14.48 -21.31 1.74
N ASP A 187 -14.08 -22.50 2.19
CA ASP A 187 -12.81 -22.69 2.91
C ASP A 187 -11.61 -22.49 1.98
N GLN A 188 -11.75 -22.96 0.73
CA GLN A 188 -10.74 -22.75 -0.30
C GLN A 188 -10.66 -21.27 -0.68
N LEU A 189 -11.81 -20.60 -0.82
CA LEU A 189 -11.87 -19.16 -1.09
C LEU A 189 -11.31 -18.32 0.08
N PHE A 190 -11.65 -18.71 1.32
CA PHE A 190 -11.06 -18.12 2.52
C PHE A 190 -9.53 -18.20 2.49
N SER A 191 -8.97 -19.34 2.09
CA SER A 191 -7.52 -19.55 2.00
C SER A 191 -6.83 -18.62 1.00
N ILE A 192 -7.52 -18.19 -0.06
CA ILE A 192 -7.02 -17.18 -1.00
C ILE A 192 -7.07 -15.80 -0.37
N VAL A 193 -8.25 -15.42 0.14
CA VAL A 193 -8.54 -14.05 0.61
C VAL A 193 -7.74 -13.69 1.87
N ARG A 194 -7.49 -14.67 2.77
CA ARG A 194 -6.69 -14.46 3.99
C ARG A 194 -5.28 -13.95 3.70
N THR A 195 -4.73 -14.24 2.51
CA THR A 195 -3.40 -13.75 2.11
C THR A 195 -3.28 -12.23 2.25
N GLN A 196 -4.39 -11.48 2.07
CA GLN A 196 -4.40 -10.04 2.27
C GLN A 196 -4.13 -9.64 3.73
N VAL A 197 -4.53 -10.48 4.70
CA VAL A 197 -4.29 -10.27 6.13
C VAL A 197 -2.92 -10.78 6.54
N ASP A 198 -2.50 -11.94 6.01
CA ASP A 198 -1.20 -12.56 6.31
C ASP A 198 0.01 -11.65 5.95
N VAL A 199 -0.18 -10.71 4.99
CA VAL A 199 0.88 -9.77 4.57
C VAL A 199 0.85 -8.42 5.32
N VAL A 200 -0.01 -8.25 6.30
CA VAL A 200 -0.04 -7.02 7.11
C VAL A 200 1.23 -6.95 7.97
N LEU A 201 1.83 -5.77 8.02
CA LEU A 201 2.99 -5.51 8.87
C LEU A 201 2.60 -5.60 10.36
N PRO A 202 3.51 -6.04 11.27
CA PRO A 202 3.23 -6.05 12.71
C PRO A 202 2.89 -4.67 13.31
N ASN A 203 3.36 -3.60 12.69
CA ASN A 203 3.01 -2.21 13.03
C ASN A 203 1.89 -1.64 12.13
N GLY A 204 1.26 -2.50 11.32
CA GLY A 204 0.16 -2.17 10.44
C GLY A 204 -1.21 -2.54 11.02
N ALA A 205 -2.24 -2.55 10.17
CA ALA A 205 -3.58 -2.92 10.58
C ALA A 205 -4.34 -3.73 9.53
N ALA A 206 -5.13 -4.71 9.98
CA ALA A 206 -6.18 -5.32 9.17
C ALA A 206 -7.51 -4.61 9.41
N VAL A 207 -8.18 -4.18 8.34
CA VAL A 207 -9.52 -3.59 8.35
C VAL A 207 -10.52 -4.64 7.87
N LEU A 208 -11.35 -5.15 8.78
CA LEU A 208 -12.16 -6.34 8.56
C LEU A 208 -13.64 -6.08 8.77
N ASN A 209 -14.47 -6.66 7.91
CA ASN A 209 -15.92 -6.60 8.04
C ASN A 209 -16.41 -7.54 9.16
N ALA A 210 -16.96 -6.99 10.24
CA ALA A 210 -17.52 -7.77 11.34
C ALA A 210 -18.87 -8.42 11.01
N ASP A 211 -19.54 -7.96 9.96
CA ASP A 211 -20.83 -8.51 9.53
C ASP A 211 -20.67 -9.79 8.68
N ASP A 212 -19.45 -10.05 8.19
CA ASP A 212 -19.12 -11.26 7.43
C ASP A 212 -18.33 -12.23 8.33
N PRO A 213 -18.91 -13.39 8.69
CA PRO A 213 -18.27 -14.33 9.61
C PRO A 213 -16.92 -14.88 9.10
N LEU A 214 -16.75 -15.05 7.77
CA LEU A 214 -15.50 -15.53 7.20
C LEU A 214 -14.43 -14.45 7.30
N VAL A 215 -14.79 -13.19 7.05
CA VAL A 215 -13.85 -12.07 7.19
C VAL A 215 -13.50 -11.83 8.65
N ALA A 216 -14.48 -11.87 9.55
CA ALA A 216 -14.25 -11.68 10.98
C ALA A 216 -13.26 -12.70 11.57
N LYS A 217 -13.31 -13.97 11.12
CA LYS A 217 -12.35 -15.02 11.51
C LYS A 217 -10.90 -14.67 11.18
N MET A 218 -10.64 -13.82 10.19
CA MET A 218 -9.28 -13.43 9.79
C MET A 218 -8.57 -12.56 10.83
N ALA A 219 -9.31 -12.02 11.81
CA ALA A 219 -8.73 -11.23 12.89
C ALA A 219 -7.63 -11.97 13.65
N GLU A 220 -7.76 -13.28 13.82
CA GLU A 220 -6.78 -14.14 14.52
C GLU A 220 -5.48 -14.35 13.71
N LEU A 221 -5.47 -14.00 12.42
CA LEU A 221 -4.35 -14.19 11.52
C LEU A 221 -3.48 -12.94 11.37
N CYS A 222 -3.95 -11.79 11.88
CA CYS A 222 -3.26 -10.52 11.72
C CYS A 222 -2.13 -10.37 12.75
N ASP A 223 -0.91 -10.16 12.26
CA ASP A 223 0.24 -9.83 13.11
C ASP A 223 0.18 -8.41 13.68
N GLY A 224 -0.60 -7.53 13.05
CA GLY A 224 -0.78 -6.13 13.43
C GLY A 224 -2.08 -5.88 14.21
N GLU A 225 -2.53 -4.62 14.21
CA GLU A 225 -3.80 -4.24 14.81
C GLU A 225 -4.98 -4.73 13.95
N VAL A 226 -6.12 -4.99 14.58
CA VAL A 226 -7.39 -5.22 13.87
C VAL A 226 -8.32 -4.04 14.11
N ILE A 227 -8.93 -3.53 13.04
CA ILE A 227 -10.01 -2.54 13.09
C ILE A 227 -11.23 -3.15 12.41
N PHE A 228 -12.28 -3.37 13.17
CA PHE A 228 -13.54 -3.84 12.60
C PHE A 228 -14.35 -2.69 12.02
N PHE A 229 -15.05 -2.96 10.91
CA PHE A 229 -16.15 -2.12 10.45
C PHE A 229 -17.44 -2.94 10.34
N SER A 230 -18.59 -2.30 10.55
CA SER A 230 -19.90 -2.98 10.55
C SER A 230 -21.02 -2.04 10.11
N SER A 231 -22.05 -2.61 9.51
CA SER A 231 -23.31 -1.94 9.19
C SER A 231 -24.26 -1.83 10.40
N THR A 232 -23.88 -2.42 11.54
CA THR A 232 -24.67 -2.45 12.77
C THR A 232 -23.90 -1.80 13.93
N GLU A 233 -24.63 -1.27 14.91
CA GLU A 233 -24.00 -0.55 16.02
C GLU A 233 -23.18 -1.44 16.96
N THR A 234 -23.67 -2.63 17.25
CA THR A 234 -23.06 -3.53 18.23
C THR A 234 -23.37 -5.00 17.95
N THR A 235 -22.30 -5.78 17.88
CA THR A 235 -22.36 -7.24 17.94
C THR A 235 -21.51 -7.70 19.12
N PRO A 236 -21.71 -8.92 19.66
CA PRO A 236 -20.86 -9.45 20.73
C PRO A 236 -19.37 -9.44 20.37
N LEU A 237 -19.03 -9.65 19.09
CA LEU A 237 -17.66 -9.58 18.57
C LEU A 237 -17.07 -8.18 18.74
N ILE A 238 -17.81 -7.15 18.31
CA ILE A 238 -17.35 -5.76 18.40
C ILE A 238 -17.23 -5.31 19.86
N GLU A 239 -18.20 -5.67 20.71
CA GLU A 239 -18.14 -5.35 22.14
C GLU A 239 -16.90 -5.95 22.81
N GLU A 240 -16.61 -7.21 22.54
CA GLU A 240 -15.45 -7.89 23.11
C GLU A 240 -14.15 -7.27 22.57
N HIS A 241 -14.07 -7.00 21.27
CA HIS A 241 -12.94 -6.34 20.64
C HIS A 241 -12.65 -4.95 21.25
N LEU A 242 -13.70 -4.14 21.45
CA LEU A 242 -13.57 -2.83 22.11
C LEU A 242 -13.14 -2.94 23.57
N LYS A 243 -13.65 -3.95 24.35
CA LYS A 243 -13.20 -4.19 25.73
C LYS A 243 -11.72 -4.52 25.81
N GLN A 244 -11.19 -5.20 24.80
CA GLN A 244 -9.78 -5.54 24.70
C GLN A 244 -8.90 -4.37 24.21
N GLY A 245 -9.49 -3.21 23.97
CA GLY A 245 -8.78 -1.99 23.56
C GLY A 245 -8.72 -1.77 22.05
N GLY A 246 -9.42 -2.59 21.27
CA GLY A 246 -9.48 -2.48 19.82
C GLY A 246 -10.24 -1.24 19.33
N ARG A 247 -10.25 -1.05 18.01
CA ARG A 247 -10.93 0.03 17.31
C ARG A 247 -12.04 -0.52 16.39
N ALA A 248 -13.14 0.23 16.24
CA ALA A 248 -14.21 -0.13 15.32
C ALA A 248 -14.83 1.09 14.65
N VAL A 249 -15.30 0.93 13.41
CA VAL A 249 -16.04 1.93 12.66
C VAL A 249 -17.42 1.38 12.31
N LEU A 250 -18.47 2.03 12.83
CA LEU A 250 -19.83 1.52 12.81
C LEU A 250 -20.75 2.45 12.03
N VAL A 251 -21.68 1.88 11.28
CA VAL A 251 -22.76 2.63 10.65
C VAL A 251 -23.95 2.70 11.61
N ARG A 252 -24.38 3.91 11.98
CA ARG A 252 -25.53 4.20 12.85
C ARG A 252 -26.54 5.07 12.10
N GLY A 253 -27.47 4.46 11.41
CA GLY A 253 -28.44 5.20 10.61
C GLY A 253 -27.75 6.04 9.51
N GLN A 254 -27.74 7.37 9.67
CA GLN A 254 -27.05 8.31 8.76
C GLN A 254 -25.71 8.81 9.33
N GLU A 255 -25.14 8.10 10.25
CA GLU A 255 -23.86 8.46 10.87
C GLU A 255 -22.86 7.32 10.74
N ILE A 256 -21.58 7.67 10.68
CA ILE A 256 -20.47 6.75 10.87
C ILE A 256 -19.78 7.13 12.16
N VAL A 257 -19.60 6.14 13.02
CA VAL A 257 -19.07 6.31 14.38
C VAL A 257 -17.75 5.57 14.50
N LEU A 258 -16.69 6.29 14.85
CA LEU A 258 -15.40 5.70 15.18
C LEU A 258 -15.36 5.44 16.69
N LYS A 259 -15.21 4.18 17.07
CA LYS A 259 -15.20 3.73 18.47
C LYS A 259 -13.85 3.19 18.90
N THR A 260 -13.47 3.50 20.15
CA THR A 260 -12.36 2.88 20.87
C THR A 260 -12.85 2.40 22.23
N ALA A 261 -12.02 1.67 23.00
CA ALA A 261 -12.31 1.31 24.39
C ALA A 261 -12.52 2.54 25.30
N ARG A 262 -11.95 3.68 24.94
CA ARG A 262 -12.13 4.97 25.60
C ARG A 262 -13.31 5.69 24.96
N ARG A 263 -14.11 6.42 25.77
CA ARG A 263 -15.42 7.00 25.43
C ARG A 263 -15.45 8.08 24.33
N ASP A 264 -14.35 8.40 23.67
CA ASP A 264 -14.30 9.44 22.66
C ASP A 264 -14.79 8.90 21.31
N GLU A 265 -16.09 8.94 21.10
CA GLU A 265 -16.70 8.65 19.81
C GLU A 265 -16.53 9.86 18.88
N GLN A 266 -15.92 9.65 17.73
CA GLN A 266 -15.95 10.61 16.63
C GLN A 266 -17.10 10.22 15.70
N VAL A 267 -17.99 11.16 15.42
CA VAL A 267 -19.19 10.95 14.62
C VAL A 267 -19.10 11.76 13.34
N LEU A 268 -19.39 11.11 12.23
CA LEU A 268 -19.41 11.69 10.90
C LEU A 268 -20.80 11.49 10.31
N HIS A 269 -21.45 12.57 9.88
CA HIS A 269 -22.74 12.49 9.24
C HIS A 269 -22.61 12.17 7.76
N LEU A 270 -23.39 11.19 7.29
CA LEU A 270 -23.41 10.82 5.87
C LEU A 270 -23.99 11.97 5.03
N PRO A 271 -23.36 12.30 3.90
CA PRO A 271 -23.91 13.29 2.98
C PRO A 271 -25.29 12.81 2.47
N LYS A 272 -26.28 13.70 2.53
CA LYS A 272 -27.62 13.40 1.98
C LYS A 272 -27.53 13.32 0.47
N ASN A 273 -27.75 12.14 -0.10
CA ASN A 273 -27.91 11.96 -1.54
C ASN A 273 -29.37 11.70 -1.86
N PRO A 274 -30.10 12.68 -2.43
CA PRO A 274 -31.54 12.56 -2.70
C PRO A 274 -31.91 11.49 -3.76
N LYS A 275 -30.93 10.99 -4.53
CA LYS A 275 -31.13 9.98 -5.58
C LYS A 275 -30.82 8.55 -5.12
N SER A 276 -30.49 8.31 -3.85
CA SER A 276 -30.12 6.98 -3.35
C SER A 276 -31.35 6.21 -2.87
N THR A 277 -31.46 4.95 -3.26
CA THR A 277 -32.40 3.99 -2.65
C THR A 277 -31.86 3.52 -1.28
N PRO A 278 -32.72 3.02 -0.36
CA PRO A 278 -32.23 2.50 0.93
C PRO A 278 -31.13 1.47 0.80
N ASP A 279 -31.26 0.50 -0.10
CA ASP A 279 -30.25 -0.55 -0.33
C ASP A 279 -28.94 0.01 -0.87
N SER A 280 -29.00 0.96 -1.81
CA SER A 280 -27.81 1.61 -2.34
C SER A 280 -27.13 2.52 -1.29
N MET A 281 -27.90 3.07 -0.35
CA MET A 281 -27.35 3.84 0.78
C MET A 281 -26.63 2.95 1.77
N GLN A 282 -27.21 1.80 2.16
CA GLN A 282 -26.58 0.87 3.09
C GLN A 282 -25.26 0.34 2.53
N TRP A 283 -25.24 -0.05 1.26
CA TRP A 283 -24.04 -0.54 0.60
C TRP A 283 -22.93 0.52 0.50
N LYS A 284 -23.30 1.77 0.19
CA LYS A 284 -22.37 2.90 0.19
C LYS A 284 -21.84 3.22 1.58
N SER A 285 -22.70 3.13 2.61
CA SER A 285 -22.33 3.42 3.99
C SER A 285 -21.31 2.43 4.54
N ILE A 286 -21.46 1.13 4.26
CA ILE A 286 -20.53 0.10 4.74
C ILE A 286 -19.16 0.23 4.03
N ASN A 287 -19.14 0.54 2.73
CA ASN A 287 -17.90 0.79 2.01
C ASN A 287 -17.21 2.08 2.49
N LEU A 288 -17.98 3.10 2.82
CA LEU A 288 -17.44 4.32 3.42
C LEU A 288 -16.87 4.05 4.82
N ALA A 289 -17.55 3.22 5.64
CA ALA A 289 -17.02 2.81 6.94
C ALA A 289 -15.68 2.07 6.79
N ALA A 290 -15.54 1.18 5.80
CA ALA A 290 -14.28 0.51 5.48
C ALA A 290 -13.19 1.51 5.05
N ALA A 291 -13.52 2.48 4.19
CA ALA A 291 -12.58 3.52 3.76
C ALA A 291 -12.13 4.42 4.91
N ILE A 292 -13.06 4.80 5.80
CA ILE A 292 -12.76 5.59 7.01
C ILE A 292 -11.90 4.78 7.99
N ALA A 293 -12.20 3.51 8.22
CA ALA A 293 -11.40 2.62 9.06
C ALA A 293 -9.96 2.51 8.51
N THR A 294 -9.82 2.41 7.19
CA THR A 294 -8.54 2.39 6.51
C THR A 294 -7.77 3.70 6.67
N ALA A 295 -8.44 4.84 6.49
CA ALA A 295 -7.83 6.16 6.69
C ALA A 295 -7.40 6.36 8.16
N TRP A 296 -8.20 5.86 9.10
CA TRP A 296 -7.87 5.89 10.53
C TRP A 296 -6.69 4.98 10.88
N ALA A 297 -6.59 3.80 10.26
CA ALA A 297 -5.43 2.92 10.36
C ALA A 297 -4.14 3.58 9.87
N LEU A 298 -4.23 4.37 8.80
CA LEU A 298 -3.11 5.14 8.25
C LEU A 298 -2.74 6.39 9.08
N GLY A 299 -3.48 6.69 10.16
CA GLY A 299 -3.25 7.87 10.99
C GLY A 299 -3.68 9.18 10.34
N ILE A 300 -4.54 9.14 9.32
CA ILE A 300 -5.07 10.34 8.68
C ILE A 300 -5.94 11.11 9.70
N PRO A 301 -5.70 12.41 9.91
CA PRO A 301 -6.46 13.21 10.87
C PRO A 301 -7.97 13.23 10.56
N PHE A 302 -8.80 13.18 11.60
CA PHE A 302 -10.26 13.10 11.46
C PHE A 302 -10.87 14.25 10.65
N ASN A 303 -10.35 15.47 10.77
CA ASN A 303 -10.79 16.62 9.97
C ASN A 303 -10.51 16.43 8.47
N ILE A 304 -9.45 15.72 8.10
CA ILE A 304 -9.15 15.37 6.70
C ILE A 304 -10.11 14.29 6.21
N ILE A 305 -10.40 13.27 7.05
CA ILE A 305 -11.38 12.22 6.74
C ILE A 305 -12.76 12.86 6.51
N LEU A 306 -13.18 13.78 7.37
CA LEU A 306 -14.45 14.50 7.24
C LEU A 306 -14.52 15.29 5.93
N ALA A 307 -13.53 16.16 5.66
CA ALA A 307 -13.45 16.95 4.43
C ALA A 307 -13.39 16.05 3.18
N GLY A 308 -12.65 14.93 3.25
CA GLY A 308 -12.54 13.97 2.18
C GLY A 308 -13.86 13.27 1.87
N THR A 309 -14.63 12.93 2.89
CA THR A 309 -15.96 12.33 2.70
C THR A 309 -16.91 13.30 1.99
N GLU A 310 -16.95 14.55 2.40
CA GLU A 310 -17.80 15.59 1.79
C GLU A 310 -17.41 15.86 0.33
N THR A 311 -16.11 16.00 0.05
CA THR A 311 -15.60 16.34 -1.29
C THR A 311 -15.67 15.17 -2.26
N PHE A 312 -15.50 13.92 -1.81
CA PHE A 312 -15.62 12.75 -2.66
C PHE A 312 -17.03 12.62 -3.27
N TYR A 313 -18.06 12.77 -2.46
CA TYR A 313 -19.45 12.69 -2.93
C TYR A 313 -19.87 13.87 -3.79
N SER A 314 -19.32 15.06 -3.55
CA SER A 314 -19.58 16.23 -4.39
C SER A 314 -18.99 16.08 -5.79
N ALA A 315 -17.77 15.53 -5.90
CA ALA A 315 -17.10 15.29 -7.19
C ALA A 315 -17.80 14.21 -8.03
N THR A 316 -18.28 13.14 -7.40
CA THR A 316 -19.00 12.06 -8.11
C THR A 316 -20.38 12.49 -8.60
N ALA A 317 -21.05 13.43 -7.91
CA ALA A 317 -22.33 13.97 -8.34
C ALA A 317 -22.20 14.79 -9.65
N THR A 318 -21.10 15.51 -9.83
CA THR A 318 -20.85 16.36 -11.01
C THR A 318 -20.49 15.54 -12.25
N GLN A 319 -19.87 14.35 -12.10
CA GLN A 319 -19.51 13.47 -13.23
C GLN A 319 -20.70 12.68 -13.80
N THR A 320 -21.81 12.59 -13.08
CA THR A 320 -23.02 11.87 -13.54
C THR A 320 -23.96 12.80 -14.36
N GLU A 321 -23.68 14.08 -14.42
CA GLU A 321 -24.46 15.09 -15.17
C GLU A 321 -23.78 15.57 -16.47
N ALA A 322 -22.61 15.06 -16.80
CA ALA A 322 -21.84 15.34 -18.01
C ALA A 322 -21.79 14.12 -18.93
#